data_d4a0154d7251314e53870cfeda39b133
#
_entry.id   d4a0154d7251314e53870cfeda39b133
#
_cell.length_a   1.000
_cell.length_b   1.000
_cell.length_c   1.000
_cell.angle_alpha   90.00
_cell.angle_beta   90.00
_cell.angle_gamma   90.00
#
_symmetry.space_group_name_H-M   'P 1'
#
loop_
_entity.id
_entity.type
_entity.pdbx_description
1 polymer ?
#
loop_
_entity_poly.entity_id
_entity_poly.type
_entity_poly.pdbx_seq_one_letter_code
_entity_poly.pdbx_strand_id
1 'polypeptide(L)'
;MASNDMTDTNFDQLMPTKDLGAMAAGLKLENLSENSIKWAKHCILDWIAVTVGGAHDELTTKIIDVAIEEAATGKGRLIGHETKLIPSQAALVNGRHLMHWTTMMLTLG
;
A
#
# COMPACT_ATOMS: atom_id res chain seq x y z
N MET A 1 -43.25 -23.51 6.41
CA MET A 1 -42.65 -22.29 6.95
C MET A 1 -41.23 -22.67 7.43
N ALA A 2 -40.24 -22.57 6.56
CA ALA A 2 -38.88 -22.95 6.88
C ALA A 2 -38.21 -21.74 7.55
N SER A 3 -37.91 -21.87 8.85
CA SER A 3 -37.08 -20.89 9.58
C SER A 3 -35.67 -20.93 9.03
N ASN A 4 -35.26 -19.84 8.44
CA ASN A 4 -33.89 -19.62 7.93
C ASN A 4 -32.99 -19.41 9.15
N ASP A 5 -32.44 -20.51 9.65
CA ASP A 5 -31.45 -20.50 10.72
C ASP A 5 -30.08 -20.19 10.13
N MET A 6 -29.83 -18.90 9.89
CA MET A 6 -28.53 -18.37 9.44
C MET A 6 -27.74 -17.72 10.59
N THR A 7 -27.98 -18.15 11.85
CA THR A 7 -27.38 -17.49 13.01
C THR A 7 -26.31 -18.28 13.76
N ASP A 8 -25.86 -19.43 13.23
CA ASP A 8 -24.78 -20.21 13.88
C ASP A 8 -23.51 -20.28 13.05
N THR A 9 -23.05 -19.13 12.54
CA THR A 9 -21.63 -19.00 12.20
C THR A 9 -20.89 -18.83 13.52
N ASN A 10 -20.25 -19.88 13.97
CA ASN A 10 -19.42 -19.89 15.19
C ASN A 10 -18.21 -18.97 14.97
N PHE A 11 -18.39 -17.67 15.21
CA PHE A 11 -17.36 -16.64 15.02
C PHE A 11 -16.12 -16.90 15.86
N ASP A 12 -16.24 -17.64 16.97
CA ASP A 12 -15.12 -18.01 17.85
C ASP A 12 -14.13 -18.99 17.18
N GLN A 13 -14.53 -19.67 16.11
CA GLN A 13 -13.65 -20.58 15.34
C GLN A 13 -13.01 -19.92 14.11
N LEU A 14 -13.44 -18.72 13.73
CA LEU A 14 -12.85 -18.00 12.63
C LEU A 14 -11.52 -17.38 13.05
N MET A 15 -10.45 -17.77 12.38
CA MET A 15 -9.11 -17.18 12.53
C MET A 15 -8.72 -16.44 11.24
N PRO A 16 -9.41 -15.37 10.86
CA PRO A 16 -9.25 -14.75 9.55
C PRO A 16 -7.83 -14.29 9.26
N THR A 17 -7.11 -13.80 10.26
CA THR A 17 -5.71 -13.39 10.12
C THR A 17 -4.80 -14.58 9.80
N LYS A 18 -5.00 -15.71 10.49
CA LYS A 18 -4.22 -16.93 10.27
C LYS A 18 -4.54 -17.53 8.90
N ASP A 19 -5.82 -17.56 8.52
CA ASP A 19 -6.27 -18.14 7.26
C ASP A 19 -5.80 -17.31 6.07
N LEU A 20 -5.91 -15.98 6.16
CA LEU A 20 -5.37 -15.07 5.15
C LEU A 20 -3.85 -15.16 5.06
N GLY A 21 -3.15 -15.26 6.18
CA GLY A 21 -1.70 -15.45 6.21
C GLY A 21 -1.28 -16.77 5.56
N ALA A 22 -1.98 -17.86 5.84
CA ALA A 22 -1.73 -19.16 5.21
C ALA A 22 -2.02 -19.13 3.71
N MET A 23 -3.11 -18.51 3.30
CA MET A 23 -3.46 -18.32 1.89
C MET A 23 -2.39 -17.49 1.17
N ALA A 24 -1.95 -16.37 1.74
CA ALA A 24 -0.93 -15.53 1.14
C ALA A 24 0.43 -16.26 1.02
N ALA A 25 0.82 -17.02 2.05
CA ALA A 25 2.06 -17.80 2.04
C ALA A 25 2.02 -18.97 1.03
N GLY A 26 0.83 -19.47 0.73
CA GLY A 26 0.62 -20.56 -0.25
C GLY A 26 0.47 -20.10 -1.69
N LEU A 27 0.37 -18.78 -1.95
CA LEU A 27 0.23 -18.25 -3.30
C LEU A 27 1.51 -18.46 -4.11
N LYS A 28 1.34 -19.05 -5.29
CA LYS A 28 2.41 -19.20 -6.27
C LYS A 28 1.97 -18.56 -7.60
N LEU A 29 2.92 -18.00 -8.33
CA LEU A 29 2.63 -17.29 -9.57
C LEU A 29 1.90 -18.20 -10.60
N GLU A 30 2.27 -19.48 -10.65
CA GLU A 30 1.68 -20.49 -11.50
C GLU A 30 0.19 -20.80 -11.21
N ASN A 31 -0.25 -20.48 -9.97
CA ASN A 31 -1.64 -20.69 -9.52
C ASN A 31 -2.53 -19.45 -9.74
N LEU A 32 -1.96 -18.35 -10.23
CA LEU A 32 -2.70 -17.13 -10.49
C LEU A 32 -3.28 -17.12 -11.90
N SER A 33 -4.52 -16.66 -12.03
CA SER A 33 -5.11 -16.45 -13.35
C SER A 33 -4.38 -15.32 -14.10
N GLU A 34 -4.39 -15.36 -15.41
CA GLU A 34 -3.83 -14.27 -16.24
C GLU A 34 -4.49 -12.94 -15.92
N ASN A 35 -5.79 -12.94 -15.60
CA ASN A 35 -6.52 -11.75 -15.21
C ASN A 35 -6.02 -11.20 -13.88
N SER A 36 -5.74 -12.04 -12.89
CA SER A 36 -5.16 -11.63 -11.60
C SER A 36 -3.79 -10.99 -11.78
N ILE A 37 -2.95 -11.59 -12.64
CA ILE A 37 -1.62 -11.04 -12.95
C ILE A 37 -1.75 -9.69 -13.66
N LYS A 38 -2.68 -9.56 -14.60
CA LYS A 38 -2.96 -8.30 -15.31
C LYS A 38 -3.36 -7.20 -14.33
N TRP A 39 -4.31 -7.48 -13.44
CA TRP A 39 -4.76 -6.52 -12.43
C TRP A 39 -3.66 -6.13 -11.45
N ALA A 40 -2.85 -7.08 -10.99
CA ALA A 40 -1.70 -6.80 -10.13
C ALA A 40 -0.71 -5.82 -10.80
N LYS A 41 -0.42 -6.02 -12.10
CA LYS A 41 0.42 -5.09 -12.87
C LYS A 41 -0.20 -3.69 -12.97
N HIS A 42 -1.51 -3.61 -13.20
CA HIS A 42 -2.22 -2.32 -13.24
C HIS A 42 -2.15 -1.60 -11.90
N CYS A 43 -2.37 -2.30 -10.77
CA CYS A 43 -2.26 -1.72 -9.45
C CYS A 43 -0.85 -1.18 -9.14
N ILE A 44 0.20 -1.92 -9.54
CA ILE A 44 1.58 -1.48 -9.37
C ILE A 44 1.87 -0.25 -10.23
N LEU A 45 1.40 -0.24 -11.49
CA LEU A 45 1.58 0.89 -12.39
C LEU A 45 0.86 2.14 -11.88
N ASP A 46 -0.38 1.98 -11.42
CA ASP A 46 -1.16 3.05 -10.80
C ASP A 46 -0.46 3.62 -9.57
N TRP A 47 0.02 2.73 -8.67
CA TRP A 47 0.80 3.14 -7.50
C TRP A 47 2.05 3.96 -7.89
N ILE A 48 2.81 3.54 -8.90
CA ILE A 48 3.98 4.27 -9.38
C ILE A 48 3.55 5.66 -9.90
N ALA A 49 2.50 5.72 -10.71
CA ALA A 49 2.02 6.95 -11.31
C ALA A 49 1.60 7.98 -10.25
N VAL A 50 0.79 7.57 -9.26
CA VAL A 50 0.34 8.47 -8.19
C VAL A 50 1.47 8.85 -7.24
N THR A 51 2.45 7.97 -7.02
CA THR A 51 3.62 8.25 -6.19
C THR A 51 4.51 9.30 -6.85
N VAL A 52 4.76 9.18 -8.15
CA VAL A 52 5.51 10.19 -8.93
C VAL A 52 4.76 11.52 -8.93
N GLY A 53 3.45 11.50 -9.14
CA GLY A 53 2.62 12.70 -9.13
C GLY A 53 2.64 13.44 -7.79
N GLY A 54 2.64 12.72 -6.66
CA GLY A 54 2.68 13.29 -5.32
C GLY A 54 4.07 13.63 -4.78
N ALA A 55 5.15 13.34 -5.53
CA ALA A 55 6.52 13.46 -5.03
C ALA A 55 6.90 14.89 -4.61
N HIS A 56 6.37 15.90 -5.27
CA HIS A 56 6.70 17.30 -5.02
C HIS A 56 5.61 18.06 -4.23
N ASP A 57 4.72 17.34 -3.57
CA ASP A 57 3.75 17.93 -2.66
C ASP A 57 4.44 18.61 -1.47
N GLU A 58 3.88 19.73 -1.01
CA GLU A 58 4.45 20.53 0.09
C GLU A 58 4.63 19.72 1.38
N LEU A 59 3.65 18.88 1.74
CA LEU A 59 3.72 18.05 2.93
C LEU A 59 4.79 16.97 2.79
N THR A 60 4.95 16.39 1.61
CA THR A 60 6.02 15.43 1.33
C THR A 60 7.40 16.05 1.55
N THR A 61 7.62 17.25 1.04
CA THR A 61 8.86 17.99 1.23
C THR A 61 9.14 18.22 2.71
N LYS A 62 8.16 18.66 3.49
CA LYS A 62 8.28 18.85 4.94
C LYS A 62 8.63 17.56 5.69
N ILE A 63 8.04 16.42 5.31
CA ILE A 63 8.37 15.13 5.94
C ILE A 63 9.82 14.72 5.62
N ILE A 64 10.28 14.97 4.40
CA ILE A 64 11.66 14.71 4.01
C ILE A 64 12.63 15.58 4.83
N ASP A 65 12.33 16.87 4.98
CA ASP A 65 13.16 17.80 5.75
C ASP A 65 13.28 17.36 7.22
N VAL A 66 12.17 17.01 7.85
CA VAL A 66 12.17 16.47 9.22
C VAL A 66 13.00 15.18 9.30
N ALA A 67 12.85 14.26 8.35
CA ALA A 67 13.63 13.03 8.34
C ALA A 67 15.14 13.28 8.20
N ILE A 68 15.53 14.31 7.44
CA ILE A 68 16.94 14.72 7.29
C ILE A 68 17.45 15.32 8.60
N GLU A 69 16.66 16.19 9.25
CA GLU A 69 17.01 16.80 10.56
C GLU A 69 17.19 15.73 11.65
N GLU A 70 16.40 14.64 11.61
CA GLU A 70 16.52 13.49 12.50
C GLU A 70 17.66 12.52 12.13
N ALA A 71 18.55 12.93 11.22
CA ALA A 71 19.67 12.11 10.71
C ALA A 71 19.24 10.75 10.12
N ALA A 72 18.05 10.68 9.57
CA ALA A 72 17.50 9.46 8.95
C ALA A 72 18.03 9.19 7.53
N THR A 73 19.23 9.71 7.19
CA THR A 73 19.89 9.43 5.89
C THR A 73 20.28 7.95 5.79
N GLY A 74 20.14 7.38 4.59
CA GLY A 74 20.38 5.96 4.41
C GLY A 74 20.44 5.54 2.94
N LYS A 75 20.01 4.29 2.65
CA LYS A 75 20.04 3.70 1.32
C LYS A 75 18.66 3.56 0.65
N GLY A 76 17.58 3.85 1.39
CA GLY A 76 16.21 3.81 0.89
C GLY A 76 15.97 4.92 -0.12
N ARG A 77 15.48 4.56 -1.30
CA ARG A 77 15.21 5.52 -2.38
C ARG A 77 13.84 6.17 -2.19
N LEU A 78 13.79 7.47 -2.43
CA LEU A 78 12.54 8.21 -2.55
C LEU A 78 12.20 8.36 -4.04
N ILE A 79 10.98 8.01 -4.40
CA ILE A 79 10.49 8.16 -5.77
C ILE A 79 10.34 9.66 -6.05
N GLY A 80 10.95 10.13 -7.14
CA GLY A 80 10.95 11.55 -7.52
C GLY A 80 11.98 12.43 -6.80
N HIS A 81 12.85 11.88 -5.94
CA HIS A 81 13.89 12.62 -5.22
C HIS A 81 15.26 11.94 -5.31
N GLU A 82 16.31 12.73 -5.29
CA GLU A 82 17.69 12.21 -5.21
C GLU A 82 18.08 11.81 -3.78
N THR A 83 17.45 12.43 -2.78
CA THR A 83 17.65 12.15 -1.36
C THR A 83 17.34 10.69 -1.05
N LYS A 84 18.15 10.10 -0.16
CA LYS A 84 17.97 8.74 0.33
C LYS A 84 17.84 8.76 1.85
N LEU A 85 16.87 8.01 2.35
CA LEU A 85 16.60 7.87 3.77
C LEU A 85 16.82 6.43 4.24
N ILE A 86 16.77 6.19 5.53
CA ILE A 86 16.70 4.81 6.04
C ILE A 86 15.43 4.13 5.49
N PRO A 87 15.41 2.80 5.31
CA PRO A 87 14.31 2.12 4.61
C PRO A 87 12.91 2.40 5.18
N SER A 88 12.77 2.49 6.50
CA SER A 88 11.49 2.79 7.15
C SER A 88 10.95 4.18 6.81
N GLN A 89 11.82 5.19 6.84
CA GLN A 89 11.45 6.56 6.49
C GLN A 89 11.19 6.70 4.98
N ALA A 90 11.99 6.03 4.15
CA ALA A 90 11.74 6.01 2.71
C ALA A 90 10.37 5.37 2.38
N ALA A 91 10.00 4.30 3.06
CA ALA A 91 8.68 3.67 2.91
C ALA A 91 7.54 4.61 3.35
N LEU A 92 7.72 5.32 4.46
CA LEU A 92 6.75 6.30 4.95
C LEU A 92 6.53 7.43 3.94
N VAL A 93 7.59 8.02 3.43
CA VAL A 93 7.53 9.12 2.45
C VAL A 93 6.89 8.65 1.15
N ASN A 94 7.33 7.52 0.59
CA ASN A 94 6.74 6.96 -0.63
C ASN A 94 5.26 6.59 -0.46
N GLY A 95 4.85 6.11 0.73
CA GLY A 95 3.46 5.83 1.04
C GLY A 95 2.61 7.12 1.17
N ARG A 96 3.19 8.20 1.65
CA ARG A 96 2.51 9.50 1.76
C ARG A 96 2.16 10.10 0.38
N HIS A 97 3.04 9.96 -0.60
CA HIS A 97 2.77 10.40 -1.97
C HIS A 97 1.46 9.83 -2.52
N LEU A 98 1.23 8.54 -2.26
CA LEU A 98 0.00 7.84 -2.66
C LEU A 98 -1.25 8.48 -2.04
N MET A 99 -1.22 8.80 -0.75
CA MET A 99 -2.41 9.31 -0.04
C MET A 99 -2.85 10.69 -0.52
N HIS A 100 -1.93 11.56 -0.87
CA HIS A 100 -2.26 12.91 -1.35
C HIS A 100 -3.07 12.85 -2.66
N TRP A 101 -2.59 12.12 -3.63
CA TRP A 101 -3.25 11.98 -4.93
C TRP A 101 -4.60 11.26 -4.85
N THR A 102 -4.69 10.22 -4.04
CA THR A 102 -5.96 9.51 -3.83
C THR A 102 -7.01 10.45 -3.23
N THR A 103 -6.64 11.26 -2.24
CA THR A 103 -7.55 12.25 -1.64
C THR A 103 -7.95 13.32 -2.66
N MET A 104 -7.01 13.83 -3.45
CA MET A 104 -7.27 14.85 -4.47
C MET A 104 -8.21 14.32 -5.56
N MET A 105 -8.03 13.09 -6.03
CA MET A 105 -8.91 12.45 -7.02
C MET A 105 -10.33 12.27 -6.51
N LEU A 106 -10.49 11.92 -5.22
CA LEU A 106 -11.81 11.73 -4.59
C LEU A 106 -12.54 13.05 -4.33
N THR A 107 -11.82 14.18 -4.22
CA THR A 107 -12.42 15.50 -3.97
C THR A 107 -12.75 16.27 -5.25
N LEU A 108 -12.18 15.88 -6.38
CA LEU A 108 -12.42 16.54 -7.68
C LEU A 108 -13.45 15.79 -8.56
N GLY A 109 -13.92 14.61 -8.16
CA GLY A 109 -14.97 13.81 -8.81
C GLY A 109 -16.30 13.97 -8.13
#